data_32eaf198fcde95cf76172dc7898ac8bf
#
_entry.id   32eaf198fcde95cf76172dc7898ac8bf
#
_cell.length_a   1.000
_cell.length_b   1.000
_cell.length_c   1.000
_cell.angle_alpha   90.00
_cell.angle_beta   90.00
_cell.angle_gamma   90.00
#
_symmetry.space_group_name_H-M   'P 1'
#
loop_
_entity.id
_entity.type
_entity.pdbx_description
1 polymer ?
#
loop_
_entity_poly.entity_id
_entity_poly.type
_entity_poly.pdbx_seq_one_letter_code
_entity_poly.pdbx_strand_id
1 'polypeptide(L)'
;MNFDYDLFVIGGGSGGVRAARVTAALNNKRVALAEMDRYGGTCVIRGCVPKKLMVFASEFSSIFTESRSYGWDVQKDNGLNWNFFSEKLSAEVSRLEHIYRNLLKNSGVQTFDQHAKVINEHTVELATGEQFTSEYILLATGGKPDLPNIPGIDPVSYTHLRAHETKA
;
A
#
# COMPACT_ATOMS: atom_id res chain seq x y z
N MET A 1 -8.37 7.19 33.37
CA MET A 1 -9.20 6.21 32.62
C MET A 1 -8.31 5.09 32.16
N ASN A 2 -8.81 3.85 32.17
CA ASN A 2 -8.04 2.71 31.70
C ASN A 2 -8.51 2.41 30.28
N PHE A 3 -7.72 2.80 29.26
CA PHE A 3 -8.02 2.53 27.86
C PHE A 3 -7.51 1.13 27.45
N ASP A 4 -8.11 0.53 26.42
CA ASP A 4 -7.63 -0.74 25.85
C ASP A 4 -6.28 -0.54 25.18
N TYR A 5 -6.09 0.60 24.50
CA TYR A 5 -4.85 0.98 23.80
C TYR A 5 -4.38 2.38 24.19
N ASP A 6 -3.09 2.59 24.13
CA ASP A 6 -2.50 3.92 24.24
C ASP A 6 -2.60 4.67 22.89
N LEU A 7 -2.53 3.94 21.78
CA LEU A 7 -2.73 4.45 20.42
C LEU A 7 -3.51 3.46 19.56
N PHE A 8 -4.57 3.94 18.92
CA PHE A 8 -5.27 3.19 17.86
C PHE A 8 -5.07 3.91 16.52
N VAL A 9 -4.51 3.20 15.54
CA VAL A 9 -4.23 3.72 14.20
C VAL A 9 -5.26 3.19 13.20
N ILE A 10 -5.87 4.07 12.43
CA ILE A 10 -6.77 3.70 11.33
C ILE A 10 -6.06 3.95 10.01
N GLY A 11 -5.67 2.88 9.32
CA GLY A 11 -4.96 2.89 8.06
C GLY A 11 -3.55 2.31 8.14
N GLY A 12 -3.29 1.24 7.37
CA GLY A 12 -2.04 0.50 7.29
C GLY A 12 -1.10 0.95 6.17
N GLY A 13 -1.20 2.21 5.76
CA GLY A 13 -0.26 2.82 4.81
C GLY A 13 1.05 3.23 5.46
N SER A 14 1.91 3.93 4.70
CA SER A 14 3.26 4.32 5.14
C SER A 14 3.26 5.10 6.46
N GLY A 15 2.33 6.04 6.63
CA GLY A 15 2.20 6.86 7.84
C GLY A 15 1.73 6.02 9.03
N GLY A 16 0.65 5.25 8.86
CA GLY A 16 0.05 4.45 9.93
C GLY A 16 0.98 3.34 10.42
N VAL A 17 1.58 2.57 9.51
CA VAL A 17 2.54 1.51 9.88
C VAL A 17 3.75 2.09 10.63
N ARG A 18 4.28 3.23 10.17
CA ARG A 18 5.41 3.86 10.85
C ARG A 18 5.01 4.34 12.25
N ALA A 19 3.88 5.04 12.38
CA ALA A 19 3.41 5.55 13.66
C ALA A 19 3.14 4.41 14.65
N ALA A 20 2.40 3.39 14.24
CA ALA A 20 2.08 2.25 15.09
C ALA A 20 3.34 1.53 15.58
N ARG A 21 4.24 1.18 14.66
CA ARG A 21 5.46 0.45 14.97
C ARG A 21 6.39 1.21 15.89
N VAL A 22 6.62 2.51 15.59
CA VAL A 22 7.54 3.33 16.39
C VAL A 22 6.99 3.54 17.80
N THR A 23 5.68 3.83 17.92
CA THR A 23 5.05 4.01 19.23
C THR A 23 5.12 2.74 20.08
N ALA A 24 4.82 1.58 19.51
CA ALA A 24 4.89 0.32 20.21
C ALA A 24 6.33 -0.03 20.66
N ALA A 25 7.33 0.21 19.79
CA ALA A 25 8.72 -0.15 20.06
C ALA A 25 9.41 0.75 21.11
N LEU A 26 9.09 2.05 21.13
CA LEU A 26 9.84 3.01 21.93
C LEU A 26 9.45 3.05 23.42
N ASN A 27 8.22 2.69 23.77
CA ASN A 27 7.70 2.98 25.11
C ASN A 27 6.87 1.85 25.72
N ASN A 28 6.97 0.65 25.22
CA ASN A 28 6.14 -0.49 25.67
C ASN A 28 4.64 -0.14 25.68
N LYS A 29 4.20 0.63 24.68
CA LYS A 29 2.84 1.10 24.53
C LYS A 29 1.96 0.05 23.86
N ARG A 30 0.73 -0.05 24.32
CA ARG A 30 -0.30 -0.89 23.70
C ARG A 30 -0.82 -0.19 22.46
N VAL A 31 -0.51 -0.73 21.30
CA VAL A 31 -0.88 -0.13 20.00
C VAL A 31 -1.70 -1.10 19.18
N ALA A 32 -2.80 -0.59 18.62
CA ALA A 32 -3.61 -1.27 17.64
C ALA A 32 -3.56 -0.55 16.28
N LEU A 33 -3.74 -1.30 15.21
CA LEU A 33 -3.88 -0.76 13.85
C LEU A 33 -4.96 -1.53 13.09
N ALA A 34 -5.91 -0.80 12.49
CA ALA A 34 -6.91 -1.36 11.58
C ALA A 34 -6.60 -0.96 10.14
N GLU A 35 -6.64 -1.93 9.22
CA GLU A 35 -6.52 -1.74 7.77
C GLU A 35 -7.59 -2.56 7.05
N MET A 36 -8.34 -1.93 6.16
CA MET A 36 -9.44 -2.58 5.46
C MET A 36 -9.06 -3.23 4.12
N ASP A 37 -7.87 -2.95 3.62
CA ASP A 37 -7.40 -3.43 2.32
C ASP A 37 -6.03 -4.12 2.50
N ARG A 38 -4.98 -3.57 1.97
CA ARG A 38 -3.63 -4.15 1.98
C ARG A 38 -2.63 -3.27 2.72
N TYR A 39 -1.74 -3.90 3.50
CA TYR A 39 -0.70 -3.19 4.24
C TYR A 39 0.40 -2.65 3.33
N GLY A 40 0.79 -1.40 3.57
CA GLY A 40 1.76 -0.67 2.75
C GLY A 40 1.17 0.54 2.04
N GLY A 41 -0.16 0.57 1.91
CA GLY A 41 -0.92 1.69 1.34
C GLY A 41 -0.55 1.98 -0.13
N THR A 42 -0.88 3.17 -0.60
CA THR A 42 -0.70 3.57 -2.00
C THR A 42 0.74 3.35 -2.48
N CYS A 43 1.74 3.74 -1.72
CA CYS A 43 3.14 3.66 -2.16
C CYS A 43 3.58 2.23 -2.49
N VAL A 44 3.30 1.27 -1.61
CA VAL A 44 3.73 -0.12 -1.78
C VAL A 44 2.84 -0.87 -2.76
N ILE A 45 1.53 -0.68 -2.64
CA ILE A 45 0.56 -1.54 -3.33
C ILE A 45 0.24 -1.04 -4.75
N ARG A 46 0.14 0.29 -4.93
CA ARG A 46 -0.41 0.88 -6.17
C ARG A 46 0.43 2.00 -6.77
N GLY A 47 1.48 2.44 -6.11
CA GLY A 47 2.21 3.65 -6.50
C GLY A 47 3.71 3.45 -6.67
N CYS A 48 4.50 3.94 -5.71
CA CYS A 48 5.96 4.08 -5.83
C CYS A 48 6.67 2.79 -6.24
N VAL A 49 6.31 1.66 -5.64
CA VAL A 49 6.98 0.38 -5.90
C VAL A 49 6.60 -0.18 -7.26
N PRO A 50 5.32 -0.47 -7.56
CA PRO A 50 4.95 -1.01 -8.86
C PRO A 50 5.38 -0.08 -10.00
N LYS A 51 5.20 1.24 -9.85
CA LYS A 51 5.65 2.22 -10.84
C LYS A 51 7.14 2.08 -11.15
N LYS A 52 7.99 2.00 -10.11
CA LYS A 52 9.44 1.91 -10.29
C LYS A 52 9.84 0.61 -11.00
N LEU A 53 9.22 -0.51 -10.66
CA LEU A 53 9.47 -1.78 -11.34
C LEU A 53 9.04 -1.74 -12.82
N MET A 54 7.91 -1.08 -13.13
CA MET A 54 7.49 -0.86 -14.52
C MET A 54 8.48 0.02 -15.30
N VAL A 55 8.99 1.09 -14.68
CA VAL A 55 10.01 1.95 -15.30
C VAL A 55 11.26 1.15 -15.61
N PHE A 56 11.78 0.39 -14.65
CA PHE A 56 12.96 -0.45 -14.90
C PHE A 56 12.71 -1.49 -16.01
N ALA A 57 11.53 -2.12 -16.04
CA ALA A 57 11.22 -3.05 -17.11
C ALA A 57 11.17 -2.37 -18.49
N SER A 58 10.68 -1.14 -18.56
CA SER A 58 10.61 -0.39 -19.82
C SER A 58 11.98 0.03 -20.38
N GLU A 59 12.97 0.24 -19.49
CA GLU A 59 14.33 0.63 -19.89
C GLU A 59 15.05 -0.44 -20.71
N PHE A 60 14.72 -1.72 -20.52
CA PHE A 60 15.31 -2.83 -21.28
C PHE A 60 15.07 -2.71 -22.78
N SER A 61 13.96 -2.13 -23.21
CA SER A 61 13.69 -1.90 -24.63
C SER A 61 14.75 -1.02 -25.29
N SER A 62 15.14 0.06 -24.63
CA SER A 62 16.21 0.96 -25.11
C SER A 62 17.59 0.29 -25.02
N ILE A 63 17.87 -0.38 -23.89
CA ILE A 63 19.12 -1.10 -23.64
C ILE A 63 19.39 -2.14 -24.72
N PHE A 64 18.38 -2.94 -25.11
CA PHE A 64 18.53 -3.93 -26.19
C PHE A 64 18.80 -3.28 -27.55
N THR A 65 18.23 -2.10 -27.78
CA THR A 65 18.49 -1.35 -29.00
C THR A 65 19.91 -0.80 -29.04
N GLU A 66 20.36 -0.18 -27.96
CA GLU A 66 21.68 0.41 -27.85
C GLU A 66 22.79 -0.65 -27.83
N SER A 67 22.59 -1.78 -27.18
CA SER A 67 23.59 -2.83 -27.04
C SER A 67 24.10 -3.35 -28.38
N ARG A 68 23.28 -3.32 -29.43
CA ARG A 68 23.67 -3.72 -30.78
C ARG A 68 24.78 -2.83 -31.35
N SER A 69 24.79 -1.54 -31.03
CA SER A 69 25.84 -0.62 -31.47
C SER A 69 27.21 -0.93 -30.87
N TYR A 70 27.22 -1.71 -29.78
CA TYR A 70 28.43 -2.18 -29.10
C TYR A 70 28.80 -3.64 -29.46
N GLY A 71 28.13 -4.22 -30.45
CA GLY A 71 28.43 -5.57 -30.95
C GLY A 71 27.73 -6.72 -30.19
N TRP A 72 26.76 -6.43 -29.33
CA TRP A 72 25.97 -7.47 -28.70
C TRP A 72 24.96 -8.08 -29.69
N ASP A 73 24.93 -9.40 -29.80
CA ASP A 73 23.97 -10.12 -30.61
C ASP A 73 22.64 -10.29 -29.85
N VAL A 74 21.83 -9.25 -29.89
CA VAL A 74 20.49 -9.24 -29.26
C VAL A 74 19.44 -9.35 -30.34
N GLN A 75 18.55 -10.33 -30.24
CA GLN A 75 17.46 -10.54 -31.20
C GLN A 75 16.57 -9.29 -31.33
N LYS A 76 16.06 -9.08 -32.56
CA LYS A 76 15.34 -7.87 -32.93
C LYS A 76 13.95 -7.75 -32.28
N ASP A 77 13.34 -8.88 -31.90
CA ASP A 77 11.99 -9.00 -31.36
C ASP A 77 11.99 -9.50 -29.91
N ASN A 78 12.69 -8.78 -29.03
CA ASN A 78 12.60 -9.01 -27.60
C ASN A 78 11.34 -8.29 -27.05
N GLY A 79 10.17 -8.86 -27.31
CA GLY A 79 8.91 -8.35 -26.77
C GLY A 79 8.79 -8.60 -25.26
N LEU A 80 8.21 -7.66 -24.53
CA LEU A 80 7.85 -7.86 -23.12
C LEU A 80 6.66 -8.84 -23.03
N ASN A 81 6.86 -9.95 -22.34
CA ASN A 81 5.73 -10.80 -21.94
C ASN A 81 5.04 -10.14 -20.74
N TRP A 82 3.98 -9.38 -21.03
CA TRP A 82 3.24 -8.63 -20.03
C TRP A 82 2.63 -9.52 -18.93
N ASN A 83 2.11 -10.68 -19.27
CA ASN A 83 1.48 -11.58 -18.30
C ASN A 83 2.52 -12.08 -17.29
N PHE A 84 3.68 -12.52 -17.77
CA PHE A 84 4.79 -12.94 -16.92
C PHE A 84 5.28 -11.78 -16.02
N PHE A 85 5.49 -10.60 -16.59
CA PHE A 85 5.92 -9.43 -15.84
C PHE A 85 4.90 -9.03 -14.78
N SER A 86 3.62 -8.97 -15.12
CA SER A 86 2.52 -8.61 -14.21
C SER A 86 2.40 -9.60 -13.04
N GLU A 87 2.58 -10.88 -13.31
CA GLU A 87 2.61 -11.91 -12.26
C GLU A 87 3.79 -11.68 -11.28
N LYS A 88 4.99 -11.45 -11.80
CA LYS A 88 6.18 -11.17 -10.98
C LYS A 88 6.03 -9.88 -10.18
N LEU A 89 5.47 -8.83 -10.78
CA LEU A 89 5.17 -7.58 -10.11
C LEU A 89 4.20 -7.79 -8.94
N SER A 90 3.13 -8.53 -9.18
CA SER A 90 2.12 -8.83 -8.16
C SER A 90 2.70 -9.66 -7.01
N ALA A 91 3.55 -10.63 -7.32
CA ALA A 91 4.24 -11.43 -6.31
C ALA A 91 5.16 -10.58 -5.45
N GLU A 92 5.92 -9.64 -6.03
CA GLU A 92 6.80 -8.74 -5.30
C GLU A 92 6.01 -7.78 -4.39
N VAL A 93 4.91 -7.21 -4.87
CA VAL A 93 4.02 -6.38 -4.06
C VAL A 93 3.46 -7.16 -2.87
N SER A 94 3.05 -8.42 -3.08
CA SER A 94 2.55 -9.27 -2.00
C SER A 94 3.65 -9.64 -1.00
N ARG A 95 4.87 -9.89 -1.47
CA ARG A 95 6.03 -10.10 -0.60
C ARG A 95 6.28 -8.89 0.30
N LEU A 96 6.22 -7.69 -0.25
CA LEU A 96 6.40 -6.45 0.51
C LEU A 96 5.30 -6.22 1.53
N GLU A 97 4.04 -6.46 1.18
CA GLU A 97 2.93 -6.42 2.13
C GLU A 97 3.18 -7.34 3.32
N HIS A 98 3.64 -8.56 3.05
CA HIS A 98 3.97 -9.52 4.12
C HIS A 98 5.07 -9.00 5.05
N ILE A 99 6.07 -8.30 4.51
CA ILE A 99 7.10 -7.62 5.31
C ILE A 99 6.47 -6.57 6.22
N TYR A 100 5.53 -5.76 5.73
CA TYR A 100 4.85 -4.74 6.53
C TYR A 100 4.05 -5.36 7.68
N ARG A 101 3.34 -6.47 7.44
CA ARG A 101 2.64 -7.23 8.47
C ARG A 101 3.61 -7.77 9.52
N ASN A 102 4.73 -8.33 9.11
CA ASN A 102 5.76 -8.83 10.02
C ASN A 102 6.41 -7.71 10.85
N LEU A 103 6.64 -6.54 10.27
CA LEU A 103 7.15 -5.37 10.99
C LEU A 103 6.21 -4.93 12.11
N LEU A 104 4.90 -4.90 11.87
CA LEU A 104 3.90 -4.58 12.89
C LEU A 104 3.87 -5.64 13.97
N LYS A 105 3.78 -6.91 13.60
CA LYS A 105 3.77 -8.05 14.52
C LYS A 105 5.01 -8.07 15.41
N ASN A 106 6.20 -7.92 14.84
CA ASN A 106 7.46 -7.94 15.58
C ASN A 106 7.63 -6.75 16.52
N SER A 107 6.90 -5.66 16.28
CA SER A 107 6.86 -4.50 17.17
C SER A 107 5.77 -4.59 18.23
N GLY A 108 5.00 -5.68 18.29
CA GLY A 108 3.94 -5.87 19.27
C GLY A 108 2.64 -5.10 18.96
N VAL A 109 2.45 -4.65 17.71
CA VAL A 109 1.21 -3.99 17.30
C VAL A 109 0.12 -5.04 17.06
N GLN A 110 -1.04 -4.86 17.68
CA GLN A 110 -2.23 -5.65 17.37
C GLN A 110 -2.86 -5.14 16.06
N THR A 111 -3.09 -6.05 15.11
CA THR A 111 -3.63 -5.67 13.80
C THR A 111 -5.04 -6.23 13.58
N PHE A 112 -5.89 -5.43 12.96
CA PHE A 112 -7.27 -5.78 12.57
C PHE A 112 -7.42 -5.59 11.06
N ASP A 113 -7.67 -6.66 10.34
CA ASP A 113 -7.90 -6.64 8.88
C ASP A 113 -9.36 -6.27 8.58
N GLN A 114 -9.77 -5.07 8.99
CA GLN A 114 -11.14 -4.60 8.94
C GLN A 114 -11.21 -3.09 8.77
N HIS A 115 -12.35 -2.62 8.26
CA HIS A 115 -12.69 -1.21 8.33
C HIS A 115 -12.92 -0.80 9.78
N ALA A 116 -12.43 0.39 10.13
CA ALA A 116 -12.64 1.01 11.43
C ALA A 116 -13.16 2.43 11.27
N LYS A 117 -14.02 2.85 12.17
CA LYS A 117 -14.55 4.21 12.25
C LYS A 117 -14.41 4.77 13.66
N VAL A 118 -14.24 6.08 13.77
CA VAL A 118 -14.24 6.79 15.05
C VAL A 118 -15.68 7.04 15.49
N ILE A 119 -16.02 6.64 16.68
CA ILE A 119 -17.35 6.86 17.29
C ILE A 119 -17.33 8.13 18.12
N ASN A 120 -16.28 8.33 18.90
CA ASN A 120 -16.04 9.52 19.71
C ASN A 120 -14.53 9.72 19.92
N GLU A 121 -14.15 10.68 20.75
CA GLU A 121 -12.76 11.08 21.00
C GLU A 121 -11.83 9.93 21.39
N HIS A 122 -12.39 8.86 21.98
CA HIS A 122 -11.62 7.76 22.53
C HIS A 122 -12.11 6.38 22.09
N THR A 123 -13.09 6.28 21.19
CA THR A 123 -13.68 5.01 20.81
C THR A 123 -13.61 4.78 19.30
N VAL A 124 -13.07 3.63 18.94
CA VAL A 124 -13.04 3.12 17.57
C VAL A 124 -13.93 1.87 17.48
N GLU A 125 -14.74 1.79 16.44
CA GLU A 125 -15.57 0.64 16.13
C GLU A 125 -15.10 -0.04 14.85
N LEU A 126 -14.93 -1.35 14.89
CA LEU A 126 -14.61 -2.18 13.73
C LEU A 126 -15.88 -2.53 12.93
N ALA A 127 -15.70 -3.01 11.71
CA ALA A 127 -16.81 -3.46 10.85
C ALA A 127 -17.66 -4.56 11.48
N THR A 128 -17.10 -5.34 12.39
CA THR A 128 -17.82 -6.36 13.19
C THR A 128 -18.75 -5.78 14.25
N GLY A 129 -18.67 -4.48 14.53
CA GLY A 129 -19.38 -3.84 15.66
C GLY A 129 -18.59 -3.88 16.97
N GLU A 130 -17.44 -4.53 17.00
CA GLU A 130 -16.55 -4.55 18.17
C GLU A 130 -15.96 -3.18 18.40
N GLN A 131 -15.97 -2.72 19.66
CA GLN A 131 -15.48 -1.39 20.02
C GLN A 131 -14.27 -1.48 20.94
N PHE A 132 -13.31 -0.58 20.70
CA PHE A 132 -12.11 -0.42 21.51
C PHE A 132 -11.93 1.01 21.94
N THR A 133 -11.42 1.19 23.14
CA THR A 133 -11.06 2.49 23.69
C THR A 133 -9.58 2.77 23.53
N SER A 134 -9.21 4.03 23.23
CA SER A 134 -7.82 4.45 23.05
C SER A 134 -7.58 5.84 23.63
N GLU A 135 -6.41 6.03 24.23
CA GLU A 135 -5.99 7.37 24.69
C GLU A 135 -5.83 8.33 23.52
N TYR A 136 -5.21 7.85 22.42
CA TYR A 136 -5.06 8.59 21.16
C TYR A 136 -5.58 7.78 19.98
N ILE A 137 -6.20 8.45 19.02
CA ILE A 137 -6.62 7.87 17.75
C ILE A 137 -5.91 8.62 16.63
N LEU A 138 -5.20 7.87 15.77
CA LEU A 138 -4.53 8.41 14.59
C LEU A 138 -5.28 8.01 13.32
N LEU A 139 -5.77 9.00 12.59
CA LEU A 139 -6.33 8.82 11.25
C LEU A 139 -5.21 8.89 10.22
N ALA A 140 -4.87 7.75 9.63
CA ALA A 140 -3.85 7.60 8.59
C ALA A 140 -4.42 6.91 7.34
N THR A 141 -5.66 7.22 7.00
CA THR A 141 -6.47 6.57 5.95
C THR A 141 -6.00 6.86 4.53
N GLY A 142 -5.14 7.87 4.36
CA GLY A 142 -4.69 8.31 3.04
C GLY A 142 -5.79 9.03 2.25
N GLY A 143 -5.61 9.08 0.94
CA GLY A 143 -6.57 9.67 0.01
C GLY A 143 -7.07 8.65 -1.02
N LYS A 144 -8.26 8.90 -1.52
CA LYS A 144 -8.84 8.20 -2.68
C LYS A 144 -9.20 9.25 -3.73
N PRO A 145 -8.87 9.05 -5.01
CA PRO A 145 -9.32 9.94 -6.07
C PRO A 145 -10.86 10.03 -6.10
N ASP A 146 -11.36 11.22 -6.23
CA ASP A 146 -12.77 11.46 -6.47
C ASP A 146 -13.03 11.44 -7.98
N LEU A 147 -13.95 10.60 -8.40
CA LEU A 147 -14.30 10.46 -9.82
C LEU A 147 -15.53 11.31 -10.11
N PRO A 148 -15.43 12.31 -11.00
CA PRO A 148 -16.58 13.09 -11.39
C PRO A 148 -17.62 12.20 -12.09
N ASN A 149 -18.90 12.51 -11.87
CA ASN A 149 -19.99 11.77 -12.52
C ASN A 149 -20.17 12.28 -13.97
N ILE A 150 -19.30 11.80 -14.86
CA ILE A 150 -19.37 12.12 -16.30
C ILE A 150 -19.47 10.84 -17.13
N PRO A 151 -20.20 10.86 -18.26
CA PRO A 151 -20.35 9.68 -19.12
C PRO A 151 -18.98 9.17 -19.62
N GLY A 152 -18.77 7.85 -19.55
CA GLY A 152 -17.57 7.19 -20.07
C GLY A 152 -16.37 7.15 -19.14
N ILE A 153 -16.48 7.64 -17.89
CA ILE A 153 -15.36 7.58 -16.95
C ILE A 153 -15.14 6.17 -16.37
N ASP A 154 -16.23 5.41 -16.19
CA ASP A 154 -16.16 4.11 -15.52
C ASP A 154 -15.41 3.01 -16.28
N PRO A 155 -15.52 2.87 -17.61
CA PRO A 155 -14.99 1.70 -18.29
C PRO A 155 -13.49 1.72 -18.56
N VAL A 156 -12.83 2.88 -18.59
CA VAL A 156 -11.55 2.96 -19.30
C VAL A 156 -10.39 3.41 -18.45
N SER A 157 -10.61 4.33 -17.57
CA SER A 157 -9.48 5.17 -17.19
C SER A 157 -8.93 4.90 -15.82
N TYR A 158 -9.76 4.46 -14.91
CA TYR A 158 -9.34 4.40 -13.53
C TYR A 158 -8.34 3.31 -13.25
N THR A 159 -8.35 2.23 -14.00
CA THR A 159 -7.36 1.16 -13.88
C THR A 159 -5.95 1.67 -14.21
N HIS A 160 -5.83 2.56 -15.17
CA HIS A 160 -4.58 3.21 -15.52
C HIS A 160 -4.19 4.27 -14.50
N LEU A 161 -5.14 5.07 -14.06
CA LEU A 161 -4.92 6.11 -13.05
C LEU A 161 -4.57 5.54 -11.68
N ARG A 162 -5.07 4.36 -11.33
CA ARG A 162 -4.68 3.67 -10.09
C ARG A 162 -3.21 3.38 -10.01
N ALA A 163 -2.58 3.10 -11.13
CA ALA A 163 -1.15 2.82 -11.15
C ALA A 163 -0.30 4.08 -11.17
N HIS A 164 -0.76 5.12 -11.87
CA HIS A 164 0.11 6.25 -12.22
C HIS A 164 -0.50 7.61 -11.94
N GLU A 165 -1.80 7.68 -11.63
CA GLU A 165 -2.51 8.95 -11.38
C GLU A 165 -2.41 9.93 -12.55
N THR A 166 -1.73 9.53 -13.59
CA THR A 166 -1.57 10.29 -14.80
C THR A 166 -1.81 9.39 -15.99
N LYS A 167 -2.70 9.80 -16.78
CA LYS A 167 -2.77 9.32 -18.14
C LYS A 167 -2.45 10.48 -19.04
N ALA A 168 -1.47 10.29 -19.88
CA ALA A 168 -1.26 11.19 -20.98
C ALA A 168 -2.46 11.17 -21.92
#